data_0c878226bf9fa2190ee77e08020868ea
#
_entry.id   0c878226bf9fa2190ee77e08020868ea
#
_cell.length_a   1.000
_cell.length_b   1.000
_cell.length_c   1.000
_cell.angle_alpha   90.00
_cell.angle_beta   90.00
_cell.angle_gamma   90.00
#
_symmetry.space_group_name_H-M   'P 1'
#
loop_
_entity.id
_entity.type
_entity.pdbx_description
1 polymer ?
#
loop_
_entity_poly.entity_id
_entity_poly.type
_entity_poly.pdbx_seq_one_letter_code
_entity_poly.pdbx_strand_id
1 'polypeptide(L)'
;MFKNLLYRIKDKFTHTGSKLDKLAPTASAATNFAHLHINEEPKKYIDTHHFSYEYCLAHSGESINERFRENRPDHVDLQVSKMVSSNSTNTDLVLYRGVCTHVYDLMIENARNIQGCDFYEKGFLATSLVKGHEINYDIKLRIHTPAGTKCVFMGNVNDEPEYYEVDVMRGAKLKIISMDDEYINCELLETE
;
A
#
# COMPACT_ATOMS: atom_id res chain seq x y z
N MET A 1 -5.83 -17.68 -19.09
CA MET A 1 -6.72 -17.83 -17.92
C MET A 1 -7.14 -16.47 -17.32
N PHE A 2 -6.30 -15.45 -17.38
CA PHE A 2 -6.51 -14.10 -16.83
C PHE A 2 -7.66 -13.30 -17.48
N LYS A 3 -7.78 -13.33 -18.81
CA LYS A 3 -8.86 -12.61 -19.52
C LYS A 3 -10.26 -13.01 -19.05
N ASN A 4 -10.44 -14.24 -18.57
CA ASN A 4 -11.75 -14.73 -18.09
C ASN A 4 -12.11 -14.25 -16.67
N LEU A 5 -11.14 -13.94 -15.81
CA LEU A 5 -11.41 -13.37 -14.48
C LEU A 5 -11.85 -11.91 -14.61
N LEU A 6 -11.15 -11.14 -15.43
CA LEU A 6 -11.49 -9.74 -15.71
C LEU A 6 -12.88 -9.59 -16.38
N TYR A 7 -13.26 -10.51 -17.28
CA TYR A 7 -14.57 -10.49 -17.92
C TYR A 7 -15.73 -10.78 -16.97
N ARG A 8 -15.54 -11.64 -15.96
CA ARG A 8 -16.57 -11.96 -14.96
C ARG A 8 -16.82 -10.84 -13.95
N ILE A 9 -15.85 -9.96 -13.75
CA ILE A 9 -15.91 -8.86 -12.79
C ILE A 9 -16.58 -7.63 -13.42
N LYS A 10 -16.42 -7.41 -14.74
CA LYS A 10 -16.98 -6.24 -15.46
C LYS A 10 -18.51 -6.07 -15.36
N ASP A 11 -19.26 -7.14 -15.19
CA ASP A 11 -20.72 -7.09 -15.23
C ASP A 11 -21.40 -6.65 -13.92
N LYS A 12 -20.67 -6.39 -12.84
CA LYS A 12 -21.29 -6.17 -11.52
C LYS A 12 -21.18 -4.77 -10.93
N PHE A 13 -20.30 -3.83 -11.39
CA PHE A 13 -20.00 -2.68 -10.54
C PHE A 13 -19.66 -1.38 -11.29
N THR A 14 -20.54 -0.41 -11.26
CA THR A 14 -20.29 0.96 -11.79
C THR A 14 -20.21 2.07 -10.74
N HIS A 15 -20.47 1.79 -9.44
CA HIS A 15 -20.63 2.87 -8.44
C HIS A 15 -19.78 2.74 -7.16
N THR A 16 -19.03 1.65 -6.96
CA THR A 16 -18.29 1.43 -5.71
C THR A 16 -17.06 2.36 -5.60
N GLY A 17 -16.33 2.56 -6.69
CA GLY A 17 -15.13 3.38 -6.71
C GLY A 17 -15.35 4.83 -6.27
N SER A 18 -16.40 5.48 -6.77
CA SER A 18 -16.74 6.87 -6.42
C SER A 18 -17.13 7.07 -4.95
N LYS A 19 -17.60 6.02 -4.28
CA LYS A 19 -17.90 6.08 -2.84
C LYS A 19 -16.63 5.99 -2.00
N LEU A 20 -15.68 5.14 -2.41
CA LEU A 20 -14.38 5.02 -1.75
C LEU A 20 -13.59 6.32 -1.87
N ASP A 21 -13.53 6.94 -3.04
CA ASP A 21 -12.80 8.21 -3.26
C ASP A 21 -13.23 9.33 -2.32
N LYS A 22 -14.45 9.28 -1.76
CA LYS A 22 -14.92 10.27 -0.77
C LYS A 22 -14.23 10.17 0.58
N LEU A 23 -13.58 9.07 0.86
CA LEU A 23 -12.82 8.86 2.10
C LEU A 23 -11.37 9.35 1.96
N ALA A 24 -10.90 9.60 0.73
CA ALA A 24 -9.55 10.09 0.50
C ALA A 24 -9.49 11.62 0.63
N PRO A 25 -8.43 12.17 1.23
CA PRO A 25 -8.21 13.61 1.25
C PRO A 25 -7.82 14.15 -0.13
N THR A 26 -7.99 15.44 -0.32
CA THR A 26 -7.36 16.16 -1.44
C THR A 26 -5.86 16.34 -1.18
N ALA A 27 -5.06 16.60 -2.22
CA ALA A 27 -3.63 16.87 -2.09
C ALA A 27 -3.33 17.97 -1.07
N SER A 28 -4.10 19.07 -1.08
CA SER A 28 -3.93 20.19 -0.14
C SER A 28 -4.26 19.85 1.32
N ALA A 29 -5.04 18.80 1.57
CA ALA A 29 -5.43 18.36 2.91
C ALA A 29 -4.64 17.13 3.40
N ALA A 30 -3.90 16.45 2.51
CA ALA A 30 -3.34 15.13 2.77
C ALA A 30 -2.39 15.10 3.98
N THR A 31 -1.47 16.04 4.09
CA THR A 31 -0.52 16.08 5.21
C THR A 31 -1.24 16.28 6.55
N ASN A 32 -2.17 17.24 6.63
CA ASN A 32 -2.95 17.46 7.85
C ASN A 32 -3.82 16.24 8.20
N PHE A 33 -4.43 15.62 7.19
CA PHE A 33 -5.21 14.40 7.37
C PHE A 33 -4.34 13.26 7.93
N ALA A 34 -3.15 13.05 7.36
CA ALA A 34 -2.22 12.03 7.82
C ALA A 34 -1.75 12.27 9.26
N HIS A 35 -1.44 13.52 9.64
CA HIS A 35 -1.05 13.88 11.01
C HIS A 35 -2.17 13.63 12.02
N LEU A 36 -3.42 13.79 11.61
CA LEU A 36 -4.57 13.54 12.49
C LEU A 36 -4.91 12.05 12.63
N HIS A 37 -4.63 11.27 11.59
CA HIS A 37 -5.18 9.92 11.46
C HIS A 37 -4.15 8.80 11.43
N ILE A 38 -2.89 9.07 11.09
CA ILE A 38 -1.84 8.05 10.97
C ILE A 38 -0.73 8.33 11.99
N ASN A 39 0.08 9.36 11.76
CA ASN A 39 1.16 9.77 12.65
C ASN A 39 1.44 11.27 12.47
N GLU A 40 1.88 11.90 13.53
CA GLU A 40 2.13 13.35 13.54
C GLU A 40 3.20 13.78 12.54
N GLU A 41 4.27 12.97 12.41
CA GLU A 41 5.36 13.19 11.46
C GLU A 41 5.96 11.85 11.04
N PRO A 42 6.64 11.78 9.87
CA PRO A 42 7.43 10.61 9.51
C PRO A 42 8.42 10.26 10.62
N LYS A 43 8.47 8.99 11.01
CA LYS A 43 9.37 8.56 12.09
C LYS A 43 10.80 8.57 11.58
N LYS A 44 11.65 9.40 12.20
CA LYS A 44 13.08 9.38 11.95
C LYS A 44 13.71 8.25 12.71
N TYR A 45 14.37 7.38 11.98
CA TYR A 45 15.12 6.26 12.51
C TYR A 45 16.49 6.22 11.84
N ILE A 46 17.52 6.12 12.65
CA ILE A 46 18.89 5.95 12.17
C ILE A 46 19.33 4.57 12.56
N ASP A 47 19.60 3.72 11.59
CA ASP A 47 20.13 2.37 11.78
C ASP A 47 21.64 2.40 12.03
N THR A 48 22.24 1.22 12.20
CA THR A 48 23.67 1.03 12.39
C THR A 48 24.52 1.48 11.18
N HIS A 49 23.90 1.71 10.03
CA HIS A 49 24.52 2.16 8.79
C HIS A 49 24.30 3.65 8.52
N HIS A 50 23.71 4.36 9.46
CA HIS A 50 23.37 5.79 9.35
C HIS A 50 22.28 6.11 8.31
N PHE A 51 21.49 5.14 7.91
CA PHE A 51 20.30 5.37 7.10
C PHE A 51 19.12 5.70 8.00
N SER A 52 18.32 6.69 7.61
CA SER A 52 17.08 6.96 8.31
C SER A 52 16.03 5.90 7.99
N TYR A 53 15.07 5.75 8.88
CA TYR A 53 13.91 4.90 8.67
C TYR A 53 13.14 5.29 7.41
N GLU A 54 12.93 6.59 7.19
CA GLU A 54 12.30 7.14 5.99
C GLU A 54 13.09 6.77 4.73
N TYR A 55 14.42 6.88 4.79
CA TYR A 55 15.27 6.51 3.68
C TYR A 55 15.13 5.02 3.34
N CYS A 56 15.12 4.15 4.35
CA CYS A 56 14.95 2.72 4.15
C CYS A 56 13.62 2.38 3.46
N LEU A 57 12.53 3.06 3.83
CA LEU A 57 11.21 2.85 3.20
C LEU A 57 11.14 3.49 1.81
N ALA A 58 11.56 4.74 1.65
CA ALA A 58 11.50 5.44 0.37
C ALA A 58 12.34 4.77 -0.73
N HIS A 59 13.43 4.10 -0.35
CA HIS A 59 14.32 3.37 -1.25
C HIS A 59 14.14 1.85 -1.17
N SER A 60 12.98 1.40 -0.70
CA SER A 60 12.72 -0.02 -0.46
C SER A 60 12.41 -0.84 -1.73
N GLY A 61 12.29 -0.18 -2.90
CA GLY A 61 11.77 -0.81 -4.11
C GLY A 61 12.44 -2.13 -4.47
N GLU A 62 13.77 -2.18 -4.52
CA GLU A 62 14.49 -3.41 -4.85
C GLU A 62 15.09 -4.08 -3.61
N SER A 63 15.45 -3.31 -2.58
CA SER A 63 16.21 -3.85 -1.46
C SER A 63 15.33 -4.51 -0.39
N ILE A 64 14.56 -3.74 0.35
CA ILE A 64 13.78 -4.25 1.49
C ILE A 64 12.58 -5.10 1.05
N ASN A 65 11.78 -4.62 0.09
CA ASN A 65 10.61 -5.34 -0.36
C ASN A 65 10.95 -6.62 -1.13
N GLU A 66 12.04 -6.59 -1.91
CA GLU A 66 12.50 -7.79 -2.61
C GLU A 66 12.96 -8.85 -1.63
N ARG A 67 13.74 -8.49 -0.61
CA ARG A 67 14.16 -9.43 0.45
C ARG A 67 12.96 -10.06 1.18
N PHE A 68 11.92 -9.28 1.49
CA PHE A 68 10.68 -9.86 2.06
C PHE A 68 9.95 -10.78 1.09
N ARG A 69 9.84 -10.41 -0.19
CA ARG A 69 9.22 -11.27 -1.22
C ARG A 69 9.95 -12.59 -1.38
N GLU A 70 11.27 -12.59 -1.24
CA GLU A 70 12.14 -13.76 -1.32
C GLU A 70 12.30 -14.51 0.02
N ASN A 71 11.62 -14.08 1.08
CA ASN A 71 11.70 -14.64 2.44
C ASN A 71 13.13 -14.64 3.02
N ARG A 72 13.92 -13.61 2.73
CA ARG A 72 15.30 -13.45 3.23
C ARG A 72 15.55 -12.06 3.84
N PRO A 73 14.66 -11.55 4.72
CA PRO A 73 14.86 -10.25 5.35
C PRO A 73 16.12 -10.28 6.23
N ASP A 74 16.82 -9.15 6.28
CA ASP A 74 17.92 -8.96 7.22
C ASP A 74 17.43 -8.28 8.51
N HIS A 75 18.38 -7.99 9.43
CA HIS A 75 18.04 -7.41 10.72
C HIS A 75 17.51 -5.96 10.60
N VAL A 76 17.97 -5.19 9.61
CA VAL A 76 17.50 -3.82 9.35
C VAL A 76 16.06 -3.86 8.85
N ASP A 77 15.75 -4.77 7.93
CA ASP A 77 14.40 -4.99 7.43
C ASP A 77 13.41 -5.28 8.56
N LEU A 78 13.83 -6.13 9.51
CA LEU A 78 13.01 -6.47 10.68
C LEU A 78 12.84 -5.29 11.65
N GLN A 79 13.85 -4.42 11.78
CA GLN A 79 13.74 -3.20 12.57
C GLN A 79 12.75 -2.22 11.93
N VAL A 80 12.84 -2.00 10.60
CA VAL A 80 11.88 -1.18 9.85
C VAL A 80 10.47 -1.74 10.02
N SER A 81 10.31 -3.05 9.90
CA SER A 81 9.01 -3.71 10.11
C SER A 81 8.45 -3.44 11.52
N LYS A 82 9.28 -3.54 12.55
CA LYS A 82 8.90 -3.21 13.93
C LYS A 82 8.50 -1.74 14.09
N MET A 83 9.19 -0.83 13.42
CA MET A 83 8.87 0.60 13.47
C MET A 83 7.52 0.89 12.79
N VAL A 84 7.25 0.33 11.60
CA VAL A 84 5.95 0.46 10.94
C VAL A 84 4.85 -0.12 11.82
N SER A 85 5.06 -1.29 12.43
CA SER A 85 4.07 -1.94 13.29
C SER A 85 3.71 -1.17 14.55
N SER A 86 4.53 -0.19 14.95
CA SER A 86 4.27 0.68 16.10
C SER A 86 3.28 1.83 15.81
N ASN A 87 2.91 2.01 14.55
CA ASN A 87 1.95 3.02 14.10
C ASN A 87 0.70 2.35 13.54
N SER A 88 -0.41 3.06 13.56
CA SER A 88 -1.66 2.59 12.93
C SER A 88 -2.58 3.76 12.62
N THR A 89 -3.41 3.61 11.60
CA THR A 89 -4.46 4.58 11.34
C THR A 89 -5.59 4.46 12.37
N ASN A 90 -6.15 5.61 12.78
CA ASN A 90 -7.31 5.66 13.68
C ASN A 90 -8.65 5.76 12.94
N THR A 91 -8.64 5.76 11.62
CA THR A 91 -9.82 5.84 10.74
C THR A 91 -9.65 4.93 9.53
N ASP A 92 -10.75 4.65 8.85
CA ASP A 92 -10.68 3.97 7.55
C ASP A 92 -10.00 4.89 6.53
N LEU A 93 -9.12 4.32 5.72
CA LEU A 93 -8.43 5.01 4.64
C LEU A 93 -8.84 4.43 3.28
N VAL A 94 -8.66 5.23 2.25
CA VAL A 94 -8.58 4.75 0.88
C VAL A 94 -7.20 5.10 0.35
N LEU A 95 -6.47 4.08 -0.05
CA LEU A 95 -5.10 4.19 -0.53
C LEU A 95 -5.03 3.79 -2.00
N TYR A 96 -4.10 4.41 -2.74
CA TYR A 96 -3.93 4.19 -4.17
C TYR A 96 -2.53 3.65 -4.46
N ARG A 97 -2.44 2.66 -5.34
CA ARG A 97 -1.16 2.06 -5.71
C ARG A 97 -1.11 1.76 -7.20
N GLY A 98 -0.08 2.26 -7.87
CA GLY A 98 0.33 1.73 -9.17
C GLY A 98 1.22 0.50 -8.98
N VAL A 99 1.01 -0.53 -9.78
CA VAL A 99 1.73 -1.82 -9.66
C VAL A 99 2.30 -2.21 -11.00
N CYS A 100 3.59 -2.48 -11.08
CA CYS A 100 4.19 -3.06 -12.28
C CYS A 100 3.76 -4.52 -12.45
N THR A 101 3.72 -4.99 -13.69
CA THR A 101 3.24 -6.34 -14.03
C THR A 101 3.93 -7.45 -13.24
N HIS A 102 5.25 -7.35 -13.06
CA HIS A 102 6.00 -8.36 -12.32
C HIS A 102 5.54 -8.50 -10.86
N VAL A 103 5.39 -7.38 -10.13
CA VAL A 103 4.91 -7.39 -8.74
C VAL A 103 3.46 -7.85 -8.67
N TYR A 104 2.64 -7.42 -9.61
CA TYR A 104 1.23 -7.86 -9.72
C TYR A 104 1.12 -9.38 -9.86
N ASP A 105 1.90 -9.98 -10.74
CA ASP A 105 1.92 -11.44 -10.95
C ASP A 105 2.39 -12.17 -9.68
N LEU A 106 3.40 -11.65 -9.00
CA LEU A 106 3.86 -12.19 -7.71
C LEU A 106 2.78 -12.12 -6.62
N MET A 107 2.05 -11.00 -6.52
CA MET A 107 0.97 -10.86 -5.54
C MET A 107 -0.13 -11.90 -5.76
N ILE A 108 -0.47 -12.20 -7.00
CA ILE A 108 -1.45 -13.25 -7.35
C ILE A 108 -0.92 -14.63 -7.02
N GLU A 109 0.33 -14.92 -7.39
CA GLU A 109 0.95 -16.22 -7.11
C GLU A 109 1.03 -16.48 -5.60
N ASN A 110 1.43 -15.47 -4.81
CA ASN A 110 1.49 -15.57 -3.37
C ASN A 110 0.11 -15.83 -2.73
N ALA A 111 -0.98 -15.30 -3.32
CA ALA A 111 -2.34 -15.47 -2.82
C ALA A 111 -2.97 -16.82 -3.20
N ARG A 112 -2.39 -17.58 -4.13
CA ARG A 112 -3.01 -18.75 -4.79
C ARG A 112 -3.64 -19.75 -3.84
N ASN A 113 -3.03 -19.98 -2.68
CA ASN A 113 -3.45 -20.98 -1.71
C ASN A 113 -4.09 -20.36 -0.44
N ILE A 114 -4.40 -19.07 -0.46
CA ILE A 114 -5.00 -18.35 0.66
C ILE A 114 -6.47 -18.13 0.37
N GLN A 115 -7.34 -18.79 1.12
CA GLN A 115 -8.77 -18.69 0.91
C GLN A 115 -9.27 -17.25 1.12
N GLY A 116 -10.01 -16.73 0.14
CA GLY A 116 -10.61 -15.39 0.22
C GLY A 116 -9.64 -14.23 -0.04
N CYS A 117 -8.38 -14.52 -0.38
CA CYS A 117 -7.37 -13.55 -0.75
C CYS A 117 -7.10 -13.61 -2.25
N ASP A 118 -7.09 -12.45 -2.91
CA ASP A 118 -6.82 -12.35 -4.35
C ASP A 118 -5.41 -11.83 -4.65
N PHE A 119 -4.85 -10.99 -3.74
CA PHE A 119 -3.50 -10.46 -3.82
C PHE A 119 -2.81 -10.56 -2.47
N TYR A 120 -1.56 -10.99 -2.46
CA TYR A 120 -0.73 -11.03 -1.27
C TYR A 120 0.65 -10.39 -1.53
N GLU A 121 0.86 -9.18 -0.99
CA GLU A 121 2.16 -8.51 -0.99
C GLU A 121 2.92 -8.90 0.27
N LYS A 122 4.06 -9.57 0.12
CA LYS A 122 4.93 -9.97 1.25
C LYS A 122 5.77 -8.82 1.79
N GLY A 123 6.11 -7.85 0.93
CA GLY A 123 6.80 -6.63 1.33
C GLY A 123 5.83 -5.59 1.90
N PHE A 124 6.34 -4.39 2.18
CA PHE A 124 5.51 -3.25 2.51
C PHE A 124 4.65 -2.86 1.32
N LEU A 125 3.40 -2.49 1.59
CA LEU A 125 2.49 -2.03 0.57
C LEU A 125 2.61 -0.50 0.46
N ALA A 126 3.57 -0.02 -0.33
CA ALA A 126 3.76 1.40 -0.64
C ALA A 126 2.58 1.92 -1.47
N THR A 127 1.95 2.98 -1.01
CA THR A 127 0.71 3.53 -1.57
C THR A 127 0.72 5.05 -1.53
N SER A 128 -0.22 5.70 -2.23
CA SER A 128 -0.53 7.11 -2.08
C SER A 128 -1.81 7.32 -1.27
N LEU A 129 -1.82 8.32 -0.41
CA LEU A 129 -3.01 8.79 0.29
C LEU A 129 -3.94 9.60 -0.64
N VAL A 130 -3.42 10.10 -1.75
CA VAL A 130 -4.13 11.00 -2.68
C VAL A 130 -4.30 10.32 -4.04
N LYS A 131 -5.53 10.29 -4.53
CA LYS A 131 -5.85 9.75 -5.86
C LYS A 131 -5.06 10.46 -6.96
N GLY A 132 -4.45 9.67 -7.85
CA GLY A 132 -3.69 10.18 -8.99
C GLY A 132 -2.25 10.56 -8.67
N HIS A 133 -1.82 10.38 -7.41
CA HIS A 133 -0.45 10.60 -6.94
C HIS A 133 0.33 9.29 -6.72
N GLU A 134 -0.28 8.15 -6.98
CA GLU A 134 0.41 6.86 -7.00
C GLU A 134 1.38 6.78 -8.19
N ILE A 135 2.42 5.93 -8.08
CA ILE A 135 3.34 5.67 -9.18
C ILE A 135 2.56 5.28 -10.44
N ASN A 136 2.88 5.90 -11.57
CA ASN A 136 2.12 5.75 -12.81
C ASN A 136 2.46 4.44 -13.54
N TYR A 137 1.81 3.35 -13.10
CA TYR A 137 1.78 2.07 -13.79
C TYR A 137 0.38 1.80 -14.37
N ASP A 138 0.30 0.90 -15.36
CA ASP A 138 -0.96 0.55 -16.02
C ASP A 138 -1.94 -0.18 -15.11
N ILE A 139 -1.43 -0.93 -14.13
CA ILE A 139 -2.25 -1.64 -13.15
C ILE A 139 -2.38 -0.75 -11.91
N LYS A 140 -3.61 -0.39 -11.57
CA LYS A 140 -3.90 0.49 -10.44
C LYS A 140 -4.87 -0.16 -9.46
N LEU A 141 -4.50 -0.10 -8.19
CA LEU A 141 -5.31 -0.58 -7.08
C LEU A 141 -5.86 0.62 -6.30
N ARG A 142 -7.14 0.56 -5.94
CA ARG A 142 -7.77 1.41 -4.93
C ARG A 142 -8.12 0.52 -3.76
N ILE A 143 -7.57 0.81 -2.58
CA ILE A 143 -7.55 -0.11 -1.46
C ILE A 143 -8.29 0.52 -0.28
N HIS A 144 -9.43 -0.04 0.10
CA HIS A 144 -10.06 0.26 1.37
C HIS A 144 -9.25 -0.38 2.50
N THR A 145 -8.77 0.46 3.41
CA THR A 145 -7.86 0.09 4.50
C THR A 145 -8.54 0.43 5.82
N PRO A 146 -8.95 -0.57 6.63
CA PRO A 146 -9.74 -0.33 7.84
C PRO A 146 -8.92 0.36 8.95
N ALA A 147 -9.61 1.07 9.82
CA ALA A 147 -9.03 1.63 11.04
C ALA A 147 -8.30 0.56 11.85
N GLY A 148 -7.19 0.92 12.48
CA GLY A 148 -6.31 0.01 13.20
C GLY A 148 -5.24 -0.67 12.34
N THR A 149 -5.28 -0.52 11.01
CA THR A 149 -4.24 -1.03 10.13
C THR A 149 -2.89 -0.42 10.46
N LYS A 150 -1.88 -1.26 10.56
CA LYS A 150 -0.48 -0.84 10.78
C LYS A 150 0.07 -0.18 9.53
N CYS A 151 0.40 1.09 9.63
CA CYS A 151 0.94 1.88 8.52
C CYS A 151 1.67 3.12 9.05
N VAL A 152 2.44 3.75 8.18
CA VAL A 152 3.13 5.01 8.46
C VAL A 152 2.95 5.96 7.28
N PHE A 153 2.72 7.23 7.57
CA PHE A 153 2.75 8.29 6.56
C PHE A 153 4.20 8.76 6.39
N MET A 154 4.69 8.64 5.17
CA MET A 154 6.03 9.04 4.76
C MET A 154 6.04 10.45 4.16
N GLY A 155 4.91 10.87 3.59
CA GLY A 155 4.79 12.15 2.91
C GLY A 155 5.61 12.19 1.62
N ASN A 156 6.37 13.27 1.46
CA ASN A 156 7.22 13.50 0.29
C ASN A 156 8.68 13.51 0.77
N VAL A 157 9.29 12.34 0.80
CA VAL A 157 10.65 12.13 1.31
C VAL A 157 11.67 12.40 0.19
N ASN A 158 12.82 12.99 0.53
CA ASN A 158 13.99 13.17 -0.35
C ASN A 158 13.72 13.97 -1.64
N ASP A 159 12.92 15.03 -1.56
CA ASP A 159 12.56 15.86 -2.73
C ASP A 159 11.92 15.07 -3.89
N GLU A 160 11.42 13.87 -3.59
CA GLU A 160 10.65 13.05 -4.53
C GLU A 160 9.33 13.78 -4.92
N PRO A 161 8.73 13.43 -6.05
CA PRO A 161 7.41 13.93 -6.40
C PRO A 161 6.40 13.74 -5.27
N GLU A 162 5.38 14.61 -5.20
CA GLU A 162 4.35 14.58 -4.17
C GLU A 162 3.51 13.29 -4.25
N TYR A 163 4.04 12.18 -3.72
CA TYR A 163 3.35 10.89 -3.66
C TYR A 163 2.38 10.80 -2.49
N TYR A 164 2.53 11.65 -1.47
CA TYR A 164 1.76 11.53 -0.21
C TYR A 164 1.78 10.10 0.30
N GLU A 165 2.99 9.54 0.38
CA GLU A 165 3.22 8.11 0.56
C GLU A 165 2.75 7.62 1.93
N VAL A 166 2.02 6.52 1.91
CA VAL A 166 1.65 5.71 3.08
C VAL A 166 2.15 4.29 2.84
N ASP A 167 3.05 3.86 3.71
CA ASP A 167 3.51 2.48 3.73
C ASP A 167 2.70 1.66 4.72
N VAL A 168 1.87 0.76 4.18
CA VAL A 168 1.15 -0.23 4.96
C VAL A 168 2.10 -1.37 5.33
N MET A 169 1.94 -1.88 6.56
CA MET A 169 2.71 -2.99 7.07
C MET A 169 2.77 -4.15 6.07
N ARG A 170 3.94 -4.78 6.00
CA ARG A 170 4.18 -5.93 5.12
C ARG A 170 3.19 -7.08 5.36
N GLY A 171 3.12 -7.98 4.41
CA GLY A 171 2.22 -9.12 4.49
C GLY A 171 0.77 -8.76 4.17
N ALA A 172 0.55 -7.69 3.41
CA ALA A 172 -0.80 -7.21 3.07
C ALA A 172 -1.56 -8.22 2.19
N LYS A 173 -2.69 -8.70 2.67
CA LYS A 173 -3.63 -9.57 1.96
C LYS A 173 -4.83 -8.76 1.51
N LEU A 174 -5.13 -8.79 0.22
CA LEU A 174 -6.19 -8.01 -0.37
C LEU A 174 -7.22 -8.91 -1.04
N LYS A 175 -8.48 -8.48 -0.96
CA LYS A 175 -9.60 -9.08 -1.69
C LYS A 175 -10.14 -8.10 -2.72
N ILE A 176 -10.35 -8.56 -3.94
CA ILE A 176 -11.02 -7.76 -4.97
C ILE A 176 -12.50 -7.68 -4.64
N ILE A 177 -13.03 -6.45 -4.54
CA ILE A 177 -14.46 -6.20 -4.31
C ILE A 177 -15.18 -5.72 -5.57
N SER A 178 -14.47 -5.00 -6.45
CA SER A 178 -15.01 -4.51 -7.72
C SER A 178 -13.89 -4.02 -8.63
N MET A 179 -14.27 -3.56 -9.82
CA MET A 179 -13.38 -2.92 -10.77
C MET A 179 -14.14 -1.82 -11.49
N ASP A 180 -13.52 -0.68 -11.67
CA ASP A 180 -14.01 0.39 -12.54
C ASP A 180 -13.05 0.61 -13.73
N ASP A 181 -13.22 1.69 -14.47
CA ASP A 181 -12.41 1.95 -15.68
C ASP A 181 -10.94 2.28 -15.36
N GLU A 182 -10.64 2.65 -14.12
CA GLU A 182 -9.32 3.13 -13.72
C GLU A 182 -8.64 2.20 -12.69
N TYR A 183 -9.39 1.64 -11.73
CA TYR A 183 -8.85 0.89 -10.60
C TYR A 183 -9.49 -0.47 -10.41
N ILE A 184 -8.67 -1.42 -9.91
CA ILE A 184 -9.14 -2.61 -9.24
C ILE A 184 -9.40 -2.22 -7.78
N ASN A 185 -10.67 -2.26 -7.36
CA ASN A 185 -11.08 -1.90 -6.00
C ASN A 185 -10.87 -3.11 -5.08
N CYS A 186 -10.10 -2.91 -4.03
CA CYS A 186 -9.73 -3.95 -3.08
C CYS A 186 -10.12 -3.57 -1.65
N GLU A 187 -10.28 -4.57 -0.81
CA GLU A 187 -10.34 -4.47 0.64
C GLU A 187 -9.07 -5.07 1.23
N LEU A 188 -8.41 -4.36 2.13
CA LEU A 188 -7.32 -4.91 2.93
C LEU A 188 -7.91 -5.79 4.02
N LEU A 189 -7.55 -7.08 4.00
CA LEU A 189 -8.04 -8.08 4.96
C LEU A 189 -7.20 -8.10 6.23
N GLU A 190 -5.89 -8.16 6.08
CA GLU A 190 -4.93 -8.22 7.19
C GLU A 190 -3.51 -7.88 6.72
N THR A 191 -2.62 -7.64 7.67
CA THR A 191 -1.16 -7.51 7.53
C THR A 191 -0.48 -8.36 8.59
N GLU A 192 0.85 -8.51 8.53
CA GLU A 192 1.63 -9.16 9.60
C GLU A 192 1.78 -8.30 10.87
#